data_d422f04c8dada3052b809748a43751fb
#
_entry.id   d422f04c8dada3052b809748a43751fb
#
_cell.length_a   1.000
_cell.length_b   1.000
_cell.length_c   1.000
_cell.angle_alpha   90.00
_cell.angle_beta   90.00
_cell.angle_gamma   90.00
#
_symmetry.space_group_name_H-M   'P 1'
#
loop_
_entity.id
_entity.type
_entity.pdbx_description
1 polymer ?
#
loop_
_entity_poly.entity_id
_entity_poly.type
_entity_poly.pdbx_seq_one_letter_code
_entity_poly.pdbx_strand_id
1 'polypeptide(L)'
;MQVPVNVPWLTEYVDSVNSELNELHPVPAANSLEGAVADALSIGGKRVRAILALLWCEVYSGAYRPAVPLGAAYELAHASALIQDDIIDHSEMRRGSKSIAAKYGLTTAILASDLLLFNVPREVAKYGDMDSRRLAKMFDLVGEACRATTWGEFLDMEMAGGAEGTEKDYEDMIRLKTSTLLSAPCASGALVGGASYEQAAIAGSFGEELGMAYQIQDDALDLVGDESTLGKPTFTDLRGGKKSVILLHCVNHCSGDDRKFIFGLLNREGPYGEGEVSRLKGLIEEKGSLEYAKERVLGYTTKAREVLKSVRGNGARARLNELTEYLAARYY
;
A
#
# COMPACT_ATOMS: atom_id res chain seq x y z
N MET A 1 -3.46 -5.91 12.11
CA MET A 1 -4.10 -7.18 11.67
C MET A 1 -3.01 -8.11 11.16
N GLN A 2 -2.77 -9.20 11.84
CA GLN A 2 -1.73 -10.17 11.49
C GLN A 2 -2.18 -10.94 10.24
N VAL A 3 -1.22 -11.27 9.35
CA VAL A 3 -1.43 -12.30 8.32
C VAL A 3 -1.99 -13.55 9.00
N PRO A 4 -2.92 -14.32 8.41
CA PRO A 4 -3.39 -15.55 9.04
C PRO A 4 -2.18 -16.42 9.41
N VAL A 5 -2.04 -16.68 10.69
CA VAL A 5 -0.83 -17.19 11.38
C VAL A 5 -0.41 -18.61 10.93
N ASN A 6 -1.04 -19.20 9.92
CA ASN A 6 -0.85 -20.61 9.56
C ASN A 6 -0.67 -20.88 8.05
N VAL A 7 0.01 -20.00 7.34
CA VAL A 7 0.40 -20.29 5.95
C VAL A 7 1.93 -20.46 5.91
N PRO A 8 2.47 -21.68 5.99
CA PRO A 8 3.90 -21.93 6.18
C PRO A 8 4.80 -21.28 5.13
N TRP A 9 4.38 -21.25 3.85
CA TRP A 9 5.16 -20.63 2.79
C TRP A 9 5.29 -19.12 2.97
N LEU A 10 4.26 -18.46 3.54
CA LEU A 10 4.26 -17.02 3.74
C LEU A 10 5.26 -16.60 4.82
N THR A 11 5.36 -17.38 5.90
CA THR A 11 6.34 -17.16 6.97
C THR A 11 7.76 -17.23 6.42
N GLU A 12 8.08 -18.25 5.62
CA GLU A 12 9.42 -18.40 5.03
C GLU A 12 9.81 -17.19 4.17
N TYR A 13 8.88 -16.64 3.39
CA TYR A 13 9.13 -15.47 2.55
C TYR A 13 9.34 -14.21 3.37
N VAL A 14 8.48 -13.99 4.35
CA VAL A 14 8.59 -12.86 5.29
C VAL A 14 9.90 -12.90 6.06
N ASP A 15 10.29 -14.06 6.57
CA ASP A 15 11.54 -14.23 7.33
C ASP A 15 12.76 -13.96 6.45
N SER A 16 12.76 -14.41 5.19
CA SER A 16 13.84 -14.15 4.25
C SER A 16 14.02 -12.65 3.99
N VAL A 17 12.91 -11.91 3.81
CA VAL A 17 12.95 -10.46 3.60
C VAL A 17 13.36 -9.74 4.89
N ASN A 18 12.86 -10.15 6.04
CA ASN A 18 13.23 -9.54 7.31
C ASN A 18 14.72 -9.77 7.63
N SER A 19 15.28 -10.93 7.30
CA SER A 19 16.72 -11.19 7.42
C SER A 19 17.54 -10.21 6.58
N GLU A 20 17.16 -9.99 5.33
CA GLU A 20 17.79 -9.03 4.43
C GLU A 20 17.73 -7.60 4.97
N LEU A 21 16.56 -7.18 5.45
CA LEU A 21 16.37 -5.84 6.03
C LEU A 21 17.21 -5.66 7.31
N ASN A 22 17.36 -6.68 8.14
CA ASN A 22 18.17 -6.65 9.34
C ASN A 22 19.68 -6.55 9.04
N GLU A 23 20.15 -7.15 7.93
CA GLU A 23 21.54 -7.01 7.50
C GLU A 23 21.90 -5.58 7.07
N LEU A 24 20.90 -4.85 6.51
CA LEU A 24 21.09 -3.46 6.12
C LEU A 24 21.16 -2.50 7.31
N HIS A 25 20.49 -2.82 8.39
CA HIS A 25 20.39 -1.98 9.58
C HIS A 25 20.53 -2.84 10.84
N PRO A 26 21.77 -3.31 11.15
CA PRO A 26 22.01 -4.15 12.30
C PRO A 26 21.71 -3.41 13.62
N VAL A 27 20.96 -4.06 14.49
CA VAL A 27 20.69 -3.58 15.86
C VAL A 27 21.77 -4.14 16.82
N PRO A 28 22.14 -3.44 17.91
CA PRO A 28 21.54 -2.23 18.46
C PRO A 28 21.95 -0.95 17.74
N ALA A 29 21.01 -0.01 17.64
CA ALA A 29 21.26 1.31 17.08
C ALA A 29 22.20 2.14 17.96
N ALA A 30 23.25 2.70 17.39
CA ALA A 30 24.23 3.51 18.11
C ALA A 30 23.75 4.94 18.37
N ASN A 31 22.74 5.41 17.63
CA ASN A 31 22.21 6.77 17.72
C ASN A 31 20.72 6.83 17.40
N SER A 32 20.11 8.00 17.54
CA SER A 32 18.68 8.21 17.32
C SER A 32 18.24 7.98 15.86
N LEU A 33 19.10 8.26 14.88
CA LEU A 33 18.78 8.05 13.46
C LEU A 33 18.72 6.56 13.13
N GLU A 34 19.71 5.79 13.56
CA GLU A 34 19.70 4.33 13.39
C GLU A 34 18.52 3.69 14.13
N GLY A 35 18.22 4.19 15.35
CA GLY A 35 17.04 3.78 16.10
C GLY A 35 15.73 4.05 15.36
N ALA A 36 15.59 5.21 14.71
CA ALA A 36 14.42 5.57 13.94
C ALA A 36 14.24 4.68 12.70
N VAL A 37 15.33 4.37 11.98
CA VAL A 37 15.32 3.45 10.85
C VAL A 37 14.97 2.02 11.29
N ALA A 38 15.59 1.52 12.35
CA ALA A 38 15.31 0.19 12.88
C ALA A 38 13.85 0.05 13.32
N ASP A 39 13.32 1.06 14.02
CA ASP A 39 11.91 1.08 14.43
C ASP A 39 10.98 1.11 13.20
N ALA A 40 11.25 1.96 12.20
CA ALA A 40 10.44 2.03 10.99
C ALA A 40 10.34 0.67 10.27
N LEU A 41 11.42 -0.10 10.24
CA LEU A 41 11.44 -1.44 9.65
C LEU A 41 10.80 -2.49 10.57
N SER A 42 10.90 -2.32 11.91
CA SER A 42 10.37 -3.26 12.91
C SER A 42 8.89 -3.08 13.23
N ILE A 43 8.28 -1.92 12.97
CA ILE A 43 6.83 -1.65 13.19
C ILE A 43 5.94 -2.70 12.50
N GLY A 44 6.58 -3.58 11.74
CA GLY A 44 5.95 -4.75 11.15
C GLY A 44 5.05 -4.40 9.98
N GLY A 45 4.56 -5.43 9.34
CA GLY A 45 3.67 -5.33 8.20
C GLY A 45 3.54 -6.68 7.54
N LYS A 46 2.61 -6.79 6.63
CA LYS A 46 2.36 -8.04 5.89
C LYS A 46 3.42 -8.31 4.82
N ARG A 47 4.38 -7.40 4.63
CA ARG A 47 5.42 -7.48 3.58
C ARG A 47 4.86 -7.79 2.18
N VAL A 48 3.66 -7.30 1.89
CA VAL A 48 2.92 -7.65 0.65
C VAL A 48 3.73 -7.32 -0.60
N ARG A 49 4.41 -6.17 -0.60
CA ARG A 49 5.22 -5.73 -1.76
C ARG A 49 6.37 -6.68 -2.02
N ALA A 50 7.09 -7.04 -0.98
CA ALA A 50 8.17 -8.01 -1.07
C ALA A 50 7.64 -9.38 -1.51
N ILE A 51 6.57 -9.89 -0.89
CA ILE A 51 5.96 -11.19 -1.23
C ILE A 51 5.55 -11.22 -2.71
N LEU A 52 4.98 -10.15 -3.23
CA LEU A 52 4.64 -10.06 -4.65
C LEU A 52 5.87 -10.18 -5.55
N ALA A 53 6.98 -9.48 -5.23
CA ALA A 53 8.23 -9.62 -5.98
C ALA A 53 8.78 -11.04 -5.94
N LEU A 54 8.77 -11.67 -4.76
CA LEU A 54 9.25 -13.04 -4.57
C LEU A 54 8.40 -14.05 -5.34
N LEU A 55 7.06 -13.95 -5.25
CA LEU A 55 6.15 -14.86 -5.96
C LEU A 55 6.28 -14.74 -7.48
N TRP A 56 6.37 -13.51 -8.02
CA TRP A 56 6.54 -13.33 -9.44
C TRP A 56 7.90 -13.78 -9.95
N CYS A 57 8.95 -13.67 -9.14
CA CYS A 57 10.23 -14.31 -9.44
C CYS A 57 10.08 -15.84 -9.51
N GLU A 58 9.44 -16.44 -8.51
CA GLU A 58 9.23 -17.89 -8.46
C GLU A 58 8.34 -18.41 -9.59
N VAL A 59 7.37 -17.63 -10.07
CA VAL A 59 6.55 -17.99 -11.24
C VAL A 59 7.42 -18.33 -12.45
N TYR A 60 8.49 -17.57 -12.69
CA TYR A 60 9.32 -17.70 -13.88
C TYR A 60 10.59 -18.54 -13.67
N SER A 61 11.24 -18.41 -12.50
CA SER A 61 12.50 -19.12 -12.21
C SER A 61 12.32 -20.45 -11.48
N GLY A 62 11.16 -20.66 -10.83
CA GLY A 62 10.95 -21.79 -9.90
C GLY A 62 11.55 -21.55 -8.50
N ALA A 63 12.15 -20.38 -8.23
CA ALA A 63 12.75 -20.04 -6.95
C ALA A 63 12.45 -18.57 -6.59
N TYR A 64 12.14 -18.28 -5.33
CA TYR A 64 11.85 -16.92 -4.87
C TYR A 64 13.10 -16.16 -4.38
N ARG A 65 14.11 -16.90 -3.87
CA ARG A 65 15.30 -16.33 -3.23
C ARG A 65 16.04 -15.26 -4.03
N PRO A 66 16.18 -15.39 -5.37
CA PRO A 66 16.83 -14.34 -6.15
C PRO A 66 16.17 -12.96 -6.03
N ALA A 67 14.87 -12.88 -5.68
CA ALA A 67 14.17 -11.62 -5.55
C ALA A 67 14.17 -11.04 -4.11
N VAL A 68 14.85 -11.66 -3.15
CA VAL A 68 14.87 -11.17 -1.75
C VAL A 68 15.43 -9.75 -1.63
N PRO A 69 16.58 -9.37 -2.25
CA PRO A 69 17.06 -7.99 -2.21
C PRO A 69 16.07 -6.99 -2.84
N LEU A 70 15.41 -7.40 -3.93
CA LEU A 70 14.37 -6.58 -4.57
C LEU A 70 13.16 -6.39 -3.64
N GLY A 71 12.73 -7.45 -2.96
CA GLY A 71 11.68 -7.38 -1.94
C GLY A 71 12.04 -6.40 -0.82
N ALA A 72 13.28 -6.45 -0.33
CA ALA A 72 13.79 -5.50 0.65
C ALA A 72 13.77 -4.07 0.12
N ALA A 73 14.18 -3.82 -1.14
CA ALA A 73 14.13 -2.50 -1.76
C ALA A 73 12.72 -1.89 -1.72
N TYR A 74 11.68 -2.66 -2.06
CA TYR A 74 10.30 -2.17 -2.01
C TYR A 74 9.77 -1.96 -0.59
N GLU A 75 10.21 -2.75 0.39
CA GLU A 75 9.87 -2.52 1.79
C GLU A 75 10.56 -1.28 2.37
N LEU A 76 11.81 -0.99 1.96
CA LEU A 76 12.51 0.26 2.29
C LEU A 76 11.77 1.48 1.71
N ALA A 77 11.40 1.44 0.43
CA ALA A 77 10.62 2.50 -0.22
C ALA A 77 9.27 2.70 0.50
N HIS A 78 8.59 1.62 0.84
CA HIS A 78 7.32 1.69 1.57
C HIS A 78 7.48 2.24 2.99
N ALA A 79 8.51 1.84 3.73
CA ALA A 79 8.76 2.36 5.06
C ALA A 79 9.09 3.87 5.04
N SER A 80 9.85 4.33 4.03
CA SER A 80 10.08 5.75 3.77
C SER A 80 8.76 6.50 3.52
N ALA A 81 7.91 5.99 2.62
CA ALA A 81 6.61 6.59 2.31
C ALA A 81 5.69 6.67 3.54
N LEU A 82 5.69 5.64 4.41
CA LEU A 82 4.91 5.66 5.65
C LEU A 82 5.38 6.72 6.65
N ILE A 83 6.69 6.98 6.75
CA ILE A 83 7.20 8.06 7.59
C ILE A 83 6.76 9.43 7.06
N GLN A 84 6.79 9.61 5.72
CA GLN A 84 6.35 10.85 5.08
C GLN A 84 4.84 11.07 5.26
N ASP A 85 4.04 10.03 5.04
CA ASP A 85 2.58 10.01 5.26
C ASP A 85 2.24 10.40 6.72
N ASP A 86 2.92 9.81 7.72
CA ASP A 86 2.73 10.16 9.12
C ASP A 86 3.09 11.61 9.44
N ILE A 87 4.11 12.17 8.79
CA ILE A 87 4.50 13.59 8.95
C ILE A 87 3.44 14.50 8.34
N ILE A 88 2.98 14.19 7.14
CA ILE A 88 1.99 14.97 6.38
C ILE A 88 0.64 14.96 7.11
N ASP A 89 0.20 13.78 7.55
CA ASP A 89 -1.08 13.57 8.24
C ASP A 89 -1.01 13.97 9.74
N HIS A 90 0.13 14.46 10.22
CA HIS A 90 0.36 14.74 11.65
C HIS A 90 0.02 13.56 12.57
N SER A 91 0.25 12.35 12.11
CA SER A 91 -0.11 11.12 12.82
C SER A 91 0.82 10.87 14.02
N GLU A 92 0.26 10.76 15.22
CA GLU A 92 1.02 10.42 16.42
C GLU A 92 1.27 8.91 16.55
N MET A 93 0.41 8.09 15.96
CA MET A 93 0.41 6.63 16.12
C MET A 93 0.41 5.91 14.79
N ARG A 94 1.19 4.83 14.68
CA ARG A 94 1.22 3.90 13.54
C ARG A 94 1.21 2.45 14.04
N ARG A 95 0.21 1.67 13.68
CA ARG A 95 0.09 0.24 14.03
C ARG A 95 0.25 -0.05 15.53
N GLY A 96 -0.33 0.78 16.38
CA GLY A 96 -0.31 0.64 17.84
C GLY A 96 0.99 1.14 18.52
N SER A 97 1.95 1.67 17.75
CA SER A 97 3.18 2.31 18.25
C SER A 97 3.17 3.80 17.93
N LYS A 98 4.03 4.58 18.61
CA LYS A 98 4.23 5.97 18.20
C LYS A 98 4.81 6.03 16.77
N SER A 99 4.36 7.00 15.97
CA SER A 99 4.99 7.29 14.69
C SER A 99 6.45 7.67 14.87
N ILE A 100 7.26 7.55 13.82
CA ILE A 100 8.69 7.90 13.90
C ILE A 100 8.87 9.39 14.24
N ALA A 101 8.02 10.26 13.67
CA ALA A 101 8.05 11.69 13.99
C ALA A 101 7.67 11.98 15.46
N ALA A 102 6.68 11.28 16.00
CA ALA A 102 6.26 11.43 17.40
C ALA A 102 7.28 10.86 18.41
N LYS A 103 8.05 9.85 18.01
CA LYS A 103 9.06 9.22 18.90
C LYS A 103 10.43 9.89 18.83
N TYR A 104 10.88 10.27 17.64
CA TYR A 104 12.26 10.73 17.40
C TYR A 104 12.35 12.21 16.99
N GLY A 105 11.21 12.87 16.79
CA GLY A 105 11.12 14.24 16.31
C GLY A 105 11.17 14.34 14.78
N LEU A 106 10.62 15.44 14.26
CA LEU A 106 10.44 15.69 12.83
C LEU A 106 11.74 15.59 12.02
N THR A 107 12.81 16.23 12.50
CA THR A 107 14.12 16.25 11.81
C THR A 107 14.69 14.83 11.64
N THR A 108 14.64 14.02 12.71
CA THR A 108 15.13 12.64 12.66
C THR A 108 14.25 11.78 11.75
N ALA A 109 12.94 11.99 11.76
CA ALA A 109 12.02 11.27 10.90
C ALA A 109 12.25 11.55 9.40
N ILE A 110 12.49 12.81 9.02
CA ILE A 110 12.85 13.19 7.64
C ILE A 110 14.15 12.48 7.23
N LEU A 111 15.19 12.57 8.03
CA LEU A 111 16.47 11.93 7.72
C LEU A 111 16.40 10.41 7.69
N ALA A 112 15.56 9.80 8.53
CA ALA A 112 15.31 8.35 8.50
C ALA A 112 14.59 7.93 7.20
N SER A 113 13.59 8.71 6.77
CA SER A 113 12.90 8.51 5.49
C SER A 113 13.87 8.58 4.31
N ASP A 114 14.72 9.61 4.26
CA ASP A 114 15.73 9.78 3.21
C ASP A 114 16.73 8.62 3.21
N LEU A 115 17.22 8.20 4.39
CA LEU A 115 18.17 7.11 4.49
C LEU A 115 17.58 5.77 4.02
N LEU A 116 16.30 5.49 4.32
CA LEU A 116 15.58 4.33 3.80
C LEU A 116 15.50 4.39 2.27
N LEU A 117 15.11 5.54 1.73
CA LEU A 117 14.96 5.72 0.27
C LEU A 117 16.29 5.60 -0.47
N PHE A 118 17.39 6.15 0.09
CA PHE A 118 18.72 6.04 -0.52
C PHE A 118 19.32 4.63 -0.45
N ASN A 119 18.82 3.75 0.40
CA ASN A 119 19.20 2.34 0.40
C ASN A 119 18.49 1.54 -0.71
N VAL A 120 17.36 2.03 -1.26
CA VAL A 120 16.63 1.34 -2.34
C VAL A 120 17.52 1.05 -3.57
N PRO A 121 18.22 2.03 -4.18
CA PRO A 121 19.09 1.74 -5.31
C PRO A 121 20.28 0.82 -4.96
N ARG A 122 20.72 0.79 -3.70
CA ARG A 122 21.78 -0.14 -3.27
C ARG A 122 21.32 -1.59 -3.32
N GLU A 123 20.08 -1.86 -2.94
CA GLU A 123 19.50 -3.20 -3.05
C GLU A 123 19.33 -3.62 -4.52
N VAL A 124 18.88 -2.71 -5.39
CA VAL A 124 18.77 -2.98 -6.83
C VAL A 124 20.15 -3.22 -7.44
N ALA A 125 21.20 -2.54 -6.97
CA ALA A 125 22.57 -2.70 -7.47
C ALA A 125 23.18 -4.09 -7.17
N LYS A 126 22.61 -4.87 -6.23
CA LYS A 126 23.01 -6.27 -5.99
C LYS A 126 22.81 -7.19 -7.22
N TYR A 127 22.03 -6.74 -8.19
CA TYR A 127 21.82 -7.44 -9.47
C TYR A 127 22.84 -7.04 -10.55
N GLY A 128 24.02 -6.55 -10.17
CA GLY A 128 25.06 -6.07 -11.09
C GLY A 128 25.53 -7.08 -12.16
N ASP A 129 25.38 -8.38 -11.90
CA ASP A 129 25.70 -9.46 -12.85
C ASP A 129 24.57 -9.70 -13.88
N MET A 130 23.43 -9.06 -13.74
CA MET A 130 22.33 -9.14 -14.69
C MET A 130 22.66 -8.38 -15.98
N ASP A 131 22.03 -8.79 -17.09
CA ASP A 131 22.09 -8.01 -18.33
C ASP A 131 21.78 -6.52 -18.09
N SER A 132 22.62 -5.64 -18.62
CA SER A 132 22.57 -4.19 -18.35
C SER A 132 21.25 -3.54 -18.71
N ARG A 133 20.56 -4.02 -19.75
CA ARG A 133 19.23 -3.50 -20.14
C ARG A 133 18.17 -3.91 -19.13
N ARG A 134 18.25 -5.15 -18.62
CA ARG A 134 17.35 -5.62 -17.56
C ARG A 134 17.58 -4.86 -16.26
N LEU A 135 18.84 -4.67 -15.87
CA LEU A 135 19.18 -3.89 -14.69
C LEU A 135 18.69 -2.44 -14.82
N ALA A 136 18.91 -1.79 -15.97
CA ALA A 136 18.38 -0.45 -16.21
C ALA A 136 16.85 -0.41 -16.11
N LYS A 137 16.14 -1.42 -16.64
CA LYS A 137 14.68 -1.51 -16.52
C LYS A 137 14.22 -1.72 -15.07
N MET A 138 14.96 -2.45 -14.26
CA MET A 138 14.67 -2.60 -12.83
C MET A 138 14.81 -1.27 -12.09
N PHE A 139 15.89 -0.50 -12.34
CA PHE A 139 16.04 0.85 -11.77
C PHE A 139 14.90 1.79 -12.21
N ASP A 140 14.49 1.72 -13.48
CA ASP A 140 13.35 2.47 -14.01
C ASP A 140 12.05 2.12 -13.27
N LEU A 141 11.73 0.83 -13.12
CA LEU A 141 10.52 0.37 -12.43
C LEU A 141 10.49 0.81 -10.94
N VAL A 142 11.60 0.64 -10.24
CA VAL A 142 11.70 1.02 -8.83
C VAL A 142 11.66 2.55 -8.66
N GLY A 143 12.42 3.27 -9.48
CA GLY A 143 12.45 4.73 -9.46
C GLY A 143 11.09 5.34 -9.81
N GLU A 144 10.42 4.80 -10.83
CA GLU A 144 9.07 5.25 -11.21
C GLU A 144 8.04 4.95 -10.12
N ALA A 145 8.15 3.81 -9.44
CA ALA A 145 7.26 3.50 -8.32
C ALA A 145 7.41 4.53 -7.17
N CYS A 146 8.65 4.88 -6.81
CA CYS A 146 8.90 5.90 -5.78
C CYS A 146 8.37 7.27 -6.23
N ARG A 147 8.67 7.69 -7.47
CA ARG A 147 8.20 8.95 -8.05
C ARG A 147 6.68 9.03 -8.08
N ALA A 148 6.02 7.98 -8.58
CA ALA A 148 4.57 7.92 -8.68
C ALA A 148 3.90 7.97 -7.30
N THR A 149 4.43 7.24 -6.31
CA THR A 149 3.91 7.26 -4.94
C THR A 149 3.98 8.66 -4.33
N THR A 150 5.10 9.36 -4.51
CA THR A 150 5.25 10.75 -4.03
C THR A 150 4.26 11.69 -4.72
N TRP A 151 4.05 11.53 -6.04
CA TRP A 151 3.07 12.32 -6.78
C TRP A 151 1.63 12.00 -6.37
N GLY A 152 1.34 10.72 -6.11
CA GLY A 152 0.03 10.29 -5.59
C GLY A 152 -0.26 10.84 -4.20
N GLU A 153 0.75 10.92 -3.32
CA GLU A 153 0.64 11.57 -2.02
C GLU A 153 0.28 13.05 -2.16
N PHE A 154 0.97 13.77 -3.06
CA PHE A 154 0.66 15.16 -3.34
C PHE A 154 -0.79 15.34 -3.84
N LEU A 155 -1.28 14.47 -4.72
CA LEU A 155 -2.66 14.52 -5.20
C LEU A 155 -3.68 14.24 -4.07
N ASP A 156 -3.36 13.33 -3.15
CA ASP A 156 -4.21 13.04 -1.98
C ASP A 156 -4.36 14.30 -1.10
N MET A 157 -3.25 15.00 -0.85
CA MET A 157 -3.26 16.29 -0.13
C MET A 157 -4.09 17.36 -0.85
N GLU A 158 -3.91 17.51 -2.16
CA GLU A 158 -4.67 18.48 -2.98
C GLU A 158 -6.17 18.17 -2.96
N MET A 159 -6.54 16.88 -3.03
CA MET A 159 -7.92 16.44 -2.94
C MET A 159 -8.51 16.71 -1.54
N ALA A 160 -7.75 16.51 -0.47
CA ALA A 160 -8.19 16.81 0.88
C ALA A 160 -8.46 18.31 1.09
N GLY A 161 -7.60 19.17 0.55
CA GLY A 161 -7.73 20.63 0.65
C GLY A 161 -8.74 21.27 -0.31
N GLY A 162 -9.18 20.55 -1.35
CA GLY A 162 -10.03 21.08 -2.42
C GLY A 162 -11.53 20.86 -2.20
N ALA A 163 -12.36 21.70 -2.83
CA ALA A 163 -13.82 21.65 -2.66
C ALA A 163 -14.50 20.46 -3.36
N GLU A 164 -14.01 20.05 -4.53
CA GLU A 164 -14.64 19.01 -5.35
C GLU A 164 -13.59 18.06 -5.91
N GLY A 165 -13.75 16.75 -5.67
CA GLY A 165 -13.02 15.67 -6.31
C GLY A 165 -14.01 14.73 -7.01
N THR A 166 -13.60 14.13 -8.11
CA THR A 166 -14.37 13.11 -8.81
C THR A 166 -13.86 11.72 -8.44
N GLU A 167 -14.67 10.69 -8.70
CA GLU A 167 -14.22 9.30 -8.55
C GLU A 167 -13.00 9.00 -9.45
N LYS A 168 -12.93 9.67 -10.61
CA LYS A 168 -11.77 9.55 -11.49
C LYS A 168 -10.51 10.14 -10.86
N ASP A 169 -10.59 11.31 -10.23
CA ASP A 169 -9.45 11.91 -9.52
C ASP A 169 -8.97 11.00 -8.38
N TYR A 170 -9.90 10.41 -7.64
CA TYR A 170 -9.58 9.40 -6.62
C TYR A 170 -8.89 8.17 -7.22
N GLU A 171 -9.40 7.61 -8.33
CA GLU A 171 -8.77 6.46 -8.98
C GLU A 171 -7.36 6.79 -9.50
N ASP A 172 -7.18 7.96 -10.11
CA ASP A 172 -5.89 8.41 -10.61
C ASP A 172 -4.90 8.59 -9.43
N MET A 173 -5.36 9.13 -8.30
CA MET A 173 -4.55 9.31 -7.09
C MET A 173 -4.15 7.94 -6.49
N ILE A 174 -5.08 7.02 -6.23
CA ILE A 174 -4.74 5.72 -5.62
C ILE A 174 -3.91 4.83 -6.55
N ARG A 175 -4.07 4.99 -7.87
CA ARG A 175 -3.21 4.34 -8.87
C ARG A 175 -1.76 4.73 -8.67
N LEU A 176 -1.50 6.03 -8.48
CA LEU A 176 -0.15 6.55 -8.26
C LEU A 176 0.34 6.26 -6.83
N LYS A 177 -0.45 6.59 -5.79
CA LYS A 177 -0.05 6.48 -4.39
C LYS A 177 0.17 5.03 -3.94
N THR A 178 -0.72 4.12 -4.36
CA THR A 178 -0.77 2.75 -3.83
C THR A 178 -0.47 1.70 -4.89
N SER A 179 -1.18 1.73 -6.05
CA SER A 179 -1.11 0.62 -7.00
C SER A 179 0.25 0.48 -7.65
N THR A 180 0.95 1.57 -7.92
CA THR A 180 2.29 1.53 -8.53
C THR A 180 3.29 0.78 -7.64
N LEU A 181 3.21 0.92 -6.31
CA LEU A 181 4.03 0.18 -5.35
C LEU A 181 3.60 -1.29 -5.16
N LEU A 182 2.55 -1.79 -5.85
CA LEU A 182 2.23 -3.20 -5.97
C LEU A 182 2.52 -3.71 -7.39
N SER A 183 2.36 -2.86 -8.40
CA SER A 183 2.66 -3.15 -9.80
C SER A 183 4.16 -3.38 -10.04
N ALA A 184 4.98 -2.44 -9.60
CA ALA A 184 6.42 -2.47 -9.84
C ALA A 184 7.13 -3.70 -9.22
N PRO A 185 6.86 -4.13 -7.97
CA PRO A 185 7.42 -5.37 -7.45
C PRO A 185 7.00 -6.61 -8.24
N CYS A 186 5.77 -6.67 -8.77
CA CYS A 186 5.35 -7.77 -9.64
C CYS A 186 6.16 -7.80 -10.94
N ALA A 187 6.27 -6.65 -11.63
CA ALA A 187 7.00 -6.55 -12.89
C ALA A 187 8.50 -6.84 -12.72
N SER A 188 9.14 -6.22 -11.75
CA SER A 188 10.57 -6.39 -11.50
C SER A 188 10.91 -7.77 -10.93
N GLY A 189 10.05 -8.34 -10.07
CA GLY A 189 10.19 -9.72 -9.62
C GLY A 189 10.15 -10.73 -10.77
N ALA A 190 9.22 -10.54 -11.73
CA ALA A 190 9.18 -11.34 -12.95
C ALA A 190 10.48 -11.22 -13.78
N LEU A 191 11.04 -9.99 -13.92
CA LEU A 191 12.31 -9.77 -14.59
C LEU A 191 13.46 -10.52 -13.91
N VAL A 192 13.54 -10.47 -12.57
CA VAL A 192 14.53 -11.24 -11.80
C VAL A 192 14.37 -12.74 -12.05
N GLY A 193 13.13 -13.23 -12.17
CA GLY A 193 12.82 -14.61 -12.49
C GLY A 193 13.11 -15.03 -13.93
N GLY A 194 13.52 -14.11 -14.82
CA GLY A 194 13.86 -14.42 -16.21
C GLY A 194 12.73 -14.15 -17.21
N ALA A 195 11.63 -13.52 -16.82
CA ALA A 195 10.54 -13.16 -17.72
C ALA A 195 10.99 -12.22 -18.86
N SER A 196 10.26 -12.24 -19.98
CA SER A 196 10.40 -11.19 -21.02
C SER A 196 9.82 -9.86 -20.52
N TYR A 197 10.09 -8.77 -21.24
CA TYR A 197 9.51 -7.46 -20.88
C TYR A 197 7.98 -7.45 -20.99
N GLU A 198 7.40 -8.15 -21.96
CA GLU A 198 5.96 -8.31 -22.12
C GLU A 198 5.36 -9.09 -20.94
N GLN A 199 6.03 -10.17 -20.53
CA GLN A 199 5.61 -10.96 -19.37
C GLN A 199 5.71 -10.17 -18.06
N ALA A 200 6.76 -9.36 -17.92
CA ALA A 200 6.91 -8.45 -16.79
C ALA A 200 5.82 -7.37 -16.77
N ALA A 201 5.41 -6.83 -17.92
CA ALA A 201 4.29 -5.90 -18.01
C ALA A 201 2.97 -6.56 -17.59
N ILE A 202 2.73 -7.82 -17.98
CA ILE A 202 1.58 -8.61 -17.52
C ILE A 202 1.62 -8.79 -16.00
N ALA A 203 2.78 -9.11 -15.43
CA ALA A 203 2.92 -9.18 -13.97
C ALA A 203 2.63 -7.82 -13.30
N GLY A 204 3.08 -6.73 -13.88
CA GLY A 204 2.78 -5.38 -13.43
C GLY A 204 1.29 -5.06 -13.43
N SER A 205 0.55 -5.44 -14.49
CA SER A 205 -0.90 -5.22 -14.56
C SER A 205 -1.65 -5.98 -13.48
N PHE A 206 -1.22 -7.19 -13.10
CA PHE A 206 -1.76 -7.90 -11.95
C PHE A 206 -1.60 -7.08 -10.67
N GLY A 207 -0.39 -6.56 -10.40
CA GLY A 207 -0.12 -5.77 -9.21
C GLY A 207 -0.88 -4.45 -9.17
N GLU A 208 -1.11 -3.84 -10.34
CA GLU A 208 -1.92 -2.63 -10.48
C GLU A 208 -3.38 -2.87 -10.08
N GLU A 209 -4.03 -3.87 -10.65
CA GLU A 209 -5.42 -4.22 -10.33
C GLU A 209 -5.57 -4.61 -8.86
N LEU A 210 -4.60 -5.36 -8.31
CA LEU A 210 -4.59 -5.73 -6.90
C LEU A 210 -4.44 -4.50 -5.99
N GLY A 211 -3.61 -3.53 -6.39
CA GLY A 211 -3.39 -2.28 -5.65
C GLY A 211 -4.62 -1.40 -5.59
N MET A 212 -5.37 -1.29 -6.69
CA MET A 212 -6.66 -0.60 -6.74
C MET A 212 -7.67 -1.23 -5.76
N ALA A 213 -7.83 -2.55 -5.82
CA ALA A 213 -8.70 -3.28 -4.89
C ALA A 213 -8.28 -3.07 -3.43
N TYR A 214 -6.97 -3.14 -3.17
CA TYR A 214 -6.41 -3.02 -1.82
C TYR A 214 -6.72 -1.66 -1.20
N GLN A 215 -6.53 -0.55 -1.94
CA GLN A 215 -6.77 0.79 -1.41
C GLN A 215 -8.26 1.04 -1.16
N ILE A 216 -9.13 0.72 -2.13
CA ILE A 216 -10.59 0.89 -1.96
C ILE A 216 -11.08 0.12 -0.71
N GLN A 217 -10.51 -1.07 -0.47
CA GLN A 217 -10.85 -1.86 0.70
C GLN A 217 -10.32 -1.24 2.00
N ASP A 218 -9.12 -0.68 2.00
CA ASP A 218 -8.54 -0.05 3.19
C ASP A 218 -9.36 1.18 3.61
N ASP A 219 -9.80 1.99 2.64
CA ASP A 219 -10.68 3.14 2.86
C ASP A 219 -12.06 2.72 3.40
N ALA A 220 -12.61 1.62 2.91
CA ALA A 220 -13.87 1.09 3.42
C ALA A 220 -13.75 0.63 4.87
N LEU A 221 -12.64 -0.01 5.22
CA LEU A 221 -12.37 -0.44 6.60
C LEU A 221 -12.21 0.74 7.56
N ASP A 222 -11.69 1.88 7.11
CA ASP A 222 -11.61 3.10 7.93
C ASP A 222 -12.98 3.66 8.29
N LEU A 223 -13.97 3.54 7.38
CA LEU A 223 -15.32 4.08 7.59
C LEU A 223 -16.26 3.14 8.36
N VAL A 224 -16.13 1.81 8.21
CA VAL A 224 -17.10 0.84 8.75
C VAL A 224 -16.48 -0.22 9.64
N GLY A 225 -15.16 -0.26 9.75
CA GLY A 225 -14.47 -1.23 10.57
C GLY A 225 -14.75 -1.06 12.07
N ASP A 226 -14.53 -2.13 12.83
CA ASP A 226 -14.55 -2.09 14.29
C ASP A 226 -13.16 -1.73 14.83
N GLU A 227 -13.07 -0.70 15.64
CA GLU A 227 -11.82 -0.22 16.26
C GLU A 227 -11.07 -1.32 17.01
N SER A 228 -11.81 -2.24 17.66
CA SER A 228 -11.22 -3.37 18.39
C SER A 228 -10.52 -4.36 17.46
N THR A 229 -11.04 -4.51 16.24
CA THR A 229 -10.50 -5.42 15.22
C THR A 229 -9.41 -4.74 14.40
N LEU A 230 -9.54 -3.45 14.11
CA LEU A 230 -8.58 -2.68 13.32
C LEU A 230 -7.35 -2.27 14.11
N GLY A 231 -7.45 -2.11 15.43
CA GLY A 231 -6.39 -1.62 16.31
C GLY A 231 -6.02 -0.15 16.06
N LYS A 232 -6.90 0.60 15.38
CA LYS A 232 -6.80 2.05 15.15
C LYS A 232 -8.20 2.68 15.24
N PRO A 233 -8.33 3.98 15.55
CA PRO A 233 -9.59 4.69 15.46
C PRO A 233 -10.18 4.59 14.05
N THR A 234 -11.49 4.61 13.93
CA THR A 234 -12.22 4.73 12.66
C THR A 234 -12.40 6.21 12.27
N PHE A 235 -12.79 6.46 11.03
CA PHE A 235 -12.97 7.81 10.47
C PHE A 235 -11.70 8.68 10.47
N THR A 236 -10.52 8.06 10.44
CA THR A 236 -9.25 8.79 10.38
C THR A 236 -9.12 9.52 9.05
N ASP A 237 -9.51 8.90 7.96
CA ASP A 237 -9.49 9.50 6.62
C ASP A 237 -10.47 10.67 6.51
N LEU A 238 -11.68 10.53 7.06
CA LEU A 238 -12.64 11.64 7.11
C LEU A 238 -12.09 12.84 7.90
N ARG A 239 -11.41 12.60 9.04
CA ARG A 239 -10.78 13.66 9.84
C ARG A 239 -9.66 14.36 9.10
N GLY A 240 -8.94 13.67 8.25
CA GLY A 240 -7.94 14.23 7.34
C GLY A 240 -8.52 14.90 6.09
N GLY A 241 -9.86 14.97 5.96
CA GLY A 241 -10.54 15.52 4.77
C GLY A 241 -10.41 14.63 3.52
N LYS A 242 -9.93 13.39 3.66
CA LYS A 242 -9.70 12.46 2.55
C LYS A 242 -11.02 12.04 1.89
N LYS A 243 -11.05 12.06 0.57
CA LYS A 243 -12.22 11.77 -0.25
C LYS A 243 -12.15 10.36 -0.82
N SER A 244 -12.51 9.36 0.00
CA SER A 244 -12.60 7.98 -0.47
C SER A 244 -13.73 7.79 -1.51
N VAL A 245 -13.65 6.73 -2.31
CA VAL A 245 -14.69 6.40 -3.30
C VAL A 245 -16.07 6.25 -2.66
N ILE A 246 -16.14 5.79 -1.41
CA ILE A 246 -17.40 5.63 -0.66
C ILE A 246 -18.03 7.00 -0.39
N LEU A 247 -17.23 7.96 0.08
CA LEU A 247 -17.69 9.32 0.36
C LEU A 247 -18.06 10.05 -0.92
N LEU A 248 -17.27 9.92 -1.98
CA LEU A 248 -17.56 10.52 -3.29
C LEU A 248 -18.86 9.95 -3.88
N HIS A 249 -19.05 8.63 -3.84
CA HIS A 249 -20.31 8.01 -4.27
C HIS A 249 -21.49 8.51 -3.45
N CYS A 250 -21.36 8.54 -2.12
CA CYS A 250 -22.41 9.03 -1.23
C CYS A 250 -22.79 10.49 -1.56
N VAL A 251 -21.81 11.39 -1.68
CA VAL A 251 -22.00 12.81 -2.02
C VAL A 251 -22.71 12.96 -3.37
N ASN A 252 -22.31 12.17 -4.38
CA ASN A 252 -22.89 12.23 -5.73
C ASN A 252 -24.35 11.77 -5.78
N HIS A 253 -24.78 10.92 -4.82
CA HIS A 253 -26.16 10.42 -4.71
C HIS A 253 -26.99 11.15 -3.63
N CYS A 254 -26.40 12.14 -2.94
CA CYS A 254 -27.11 13.04 -2.02
C CYS A 254 -27.48 14.35 -2.72
N SER A 255 -28.54 14.99 -2.21
CA SER A 255 -29.00 16.30 -2.66
C SER A 255 -29.31 17.22 -1.46
N GLY A 256 -29.48 18.51 -1.70
CA GLY A 256 -29.90 19.46 -0.69
C GLY A 256 -29.03 19.50 0.56
N ASP A 257 -29.65 19.31 1.72
CA ASP A 257 -28.99 19.46 3.02
C ASP A 257 -28.07 18.28 3.36
N ASP A 258 -28.32 17.09 2.82
CA ASP A 258 -27.44 15.94 3.06
C ASP A 258 -26.10 16.10 2.34
N ARG A 259 -26.13 16.58 1.09
CA ARG A 259 -24.89 16.92 0.38
C ARG A 259 -24.08 18.01 1.10
N LYS A 260 -24.76 19.09 1.54
CA LYS A 260 -24.11 20.15 2.33
C LYS A 260 -23.52 19.62 3.64
N PHE A 261 -24.24 18.71 4.30
CA PHE A 261 -23.78 18.09 5.54
C PHE A 261 -22.48 17.31 5.33
N ILE A 262 -22.41 16.44 4.31
CA ILE A 262 -21.19 15.66 4.03
C ILE A 262 -20.02 16.58 3.69
N PHE A 263 -20.24 17.61 2.83
CA PHE A 263 -19.20 18.60 2.52
C PHE A 263 -18.76 19.38 3.77
N GLY A 264 -19.69 19.67 4.69
CA GLY A 264 -19.36 20.32 5.95
C GLY A 264 -18.47 19.47 6.85
N LEU A 265 -18.61 18.12 6.80
CA LEU A 265 -17.71 17.22 7.51
C LEU A 265 -16.32 17.18 6.85
N LEU A 266 -16.26 16.99 5.53
CA LEU A 266 -15.01 16.89 4.76
C LEU A 266 -14.13 18.16 4.85
N ASN A 267 -14.74 19.33 5.05
CA ASN A 267 -14.02 20.61 5.10
C ASN A 267 -13.76 21.09 6.54
N ARG A 268 -13.88 20.23 7.53
CA ARG A 268 -13.71 20.58 8.94
C ARG A 268 -12.74 19.62 9.61
N GLU A 269 -11.70 20.14 10.24
CA GLU A 269 -10.89 19.37 11.18
C GLU A 269 -11.77 18.90 12.34
N GLY A 270 -11.74 17.55 12.59
CA GLY A 270 -12.55 16.95 13.68
C GLY A 270 -12.27 17.54 15.06
N PRO A 271 -12.95 17.15 16.13
CA PRO A 271 -13.71 15.90 16.28
C PRO A 271 -15.16 16.01 15.76
N TYR A 272 -15.70 14.86 15.33
CA TYR A 272 -17.10 14.74 14.94
C TYR A 272 -17.94 14.27 16.12
N GLY A 273 -19.17 14.82 16.26
CA GLY A 273 -20.13 14.36 17.25
C GLY A 273 -20.71 12.99 16.87
N GLU A 274 -21.09 12.19 17.88
CA GLU A 274 -21.70 10.86 17.64
C GLU A 274 -22.92 10.92 16.71
N GLY A 275 -23.74 11.97 16.81
CA GLY A 275 -24.88 12.19 15.93
C GLY A 275 -24.48 12.44 14.46
N GLU A 276 -23.35 13.12 14.23
CA GLU A 276 -22.82 13.39 12.88
C GLU A 276 -22.28 12.09 12.26
N VAL A 277 -21.52 11.31 13.02
CA VAL A 277 -21.02 9.99 12.59
C VAL A 277 -22.19 9.05 12.28
N SER A 278 -23.19 8.99 13.16
CA SER A 278 -24.38 8.16 12.94
C SER A 278 -25.16 8.56 11.69
N ARG A 279 -25.35 9.87 11.46
CA ARG A 279 -26.02 10.39 10.26
C ARG A 279 -25.22 10.05 9.00
N LEU A 280 -23.90 10.22 9.02
CA LEU A 280 -23.05 9.87 7.87
C LEU A 280 -23.13 8.38 7.54
N LYS A 281 -23.05 7.50 8.56
CA LYS A 281 -23.21 6.05 8.38
C LYS A 281 -24.58 5.71 7.76
N GLY A 282 -25.65 6.33 8.25
CA GLY A 282 -26.98 6.14 7.69
C GLY A 282 -27.09 6.57 6.23
N LEU A 283 -26.47 7.68 5.84
CA LEU A 283 -26.43 8.13 4.44
C LEU A 283 -25.60 7.17 3.54
N ILE A 284 -24.44 6.71 4.02
CA ILE A 284 -23.61 5.73 3.30
C ILE A 284 -24.40 4.44 3.03
N GLU A 285 -25.14 3.95 4.02
CA GLU A 285 -26.01 2.77 3.91
C GLU A 285 -27.19 3.02 2.97
N GLU A 286 -27.93 4.12 3.16
CA GLU A 286 -29.09 4.49 2.33
C GLU A 286 -28.74 4.63 0.86
N LYS A 287 -27.57 5.19 0.55
CA LYS A 287 -27.10 5.40 -0.83
C LYS A 287 -26.38 4.17 -1.42
N GLY A 288 -26.24 3.09 -0.67
CA GLY A 288 -25.55 1.88 -1.12
C GLY A 288 -24.07 2.08 -1.42
N SER A 289 -23.44 3.09 -0.79
CA SER A 289 -22.06 3.49 -1.14
C SER A 289 -21.02 2.44 -0.72
N LEU A 290 -21.30 1.67 0.33
CA LEU A 290 -20.45 0.56 0.74
C LEU A 290 -20.55 -0.62 -0.24
N GLU A 291 -21.76 -0.96 -0.70
CA GLU A 291 -21.97 -1.99 -1.71
C GLU A 291 -21.29 -1.62 -3.02
N TYR A 292 -21.38 -0.35 -3.42
CA TYR A 292 -20.65 0.17 -4.58
C TYR A 292 -19.12 -0.06 -4.43
N ALA A 293 -18.53 0.27 -3.29
CA ALA A 293 -17.11 0.02 -3.04
C ALA A 293 -16.77 -1.48 -3.12
N LYS A 294 -17.61 -2.36 -2.57
CA LYS A 294 -17.44 -3.83 -2.66
C LYS A 294 -17.46 -4.31 -4.11
N GLU A 295 -18.39 -3.81 -4.93
CA GLU A 295 -18.45 -4.13 -6.36
C GLU A 295 -17.18 -3.69 -7.10
N ARG A 296 -16.64 -2.50 -6.76
CA ARG A 296 -15.38 -2.01 -7.31
C ARG A 296 -14.20 -2.92 -6.95
N VAL A 297 -14.09 -3.33 -5.67
CA VAL A 297 -13.07 -4.28 -5.20
C VAL A 297 -13.20 -5.63 -5.93
N LEU A 298 -14.42 -6.15 -6.08
CA LEU A 298 -14.66 -7.40 -6.81
C LEU A 298 -14.28 -7.26 -8.29
N GLY A 299 -14.58 -6.13 -8.91
CA GLY A 299 -14.18 -5.83 -10.30
C GLY A 299 -12.67 -5.87 -10.49
N TYR A 300 -11.92 -5.17 -9.64
CA TYR A 300 -10.45 -5.14 -9.70
C TYR A 300 -9.83 -6.50 -9.36
N THR A 301 -10.31 -7.20 -8.34
CA THR A 301 -9.80 -8.56 -8.01
C THR A 301 -10.10 -9.58 -9.10
N THR A 302 -11.24 -9.46 -9.79
CA THR A 302 -11.57 -10.30 -10.94
C THR A 302 -10.58 -10.06 -12.08
N LYS A 303 -10.27 -8.80 -12.42
CA LYS A 303 -9.27 -8.48 -13.44
C LYS A 303 -7.88 -9.02 -13.07
N ALA A 304 -7.45 -8.86 -11.81
CA ALA A 304 -6.19 -9.45 -11.33
C ALA A 304 -6.16 -10.98 -11.55
N ARG A 305 -7.25 -11.69 -11.25
CA ARG A 305 -7.35 -13.14 -11.49
C ARG A 305 -7.34 -13.50 -12.98
N GLU A 306 -7.96 -12.68 -13.85
CA GLU A 306 -7.87 -12.90 -15.30
C GLU A 306 -6.42 -12.80 -15.80
N VAL A 307 -5.65 -11.84 -15.27
CA VAL A 307 -4.21 -11.78 -15.57
C VAL A 307 -3.49 -13.07 -15.18
N LEU A 308 -3.77 -13.63 -14.00
CA LEU A 308 -3.17 -14.89 -13.58
C LEU A 308 -3.51 -16.08 -14.48
N LYS A 309 -4.67 -16.10 -15.15
CA LYS A 309 -5.03 -17.16 -16.10
C LYS A 309 -4.13 -17.19 -17.32
N SER A 310 -3.58 -16.04 -17.73
CA SER A 310 -2.66 -15.92 -18.86
C SER A 310 -1.24 -16.40 -18.54
N VAL A 311 -0.93 -16.62 -17.27
CA VAL A 311 0.40 -16.98 -16.80
C VAL A 311 0.51 -18.50 -16.59
N ARG A 312 1.70 -19.08 -16.88
CA ARG A 312 1.96 -20.50 -16.69
C ARG A 312 1.58 -20.96 -15.28
N GLY A 313 0.83 -22.06 -15.18
CA GLY A 313 0.42 -22.64 -13.91
C GLY A 313 1.56 -23.32 -13.17
N ASN A 314 1.83 -22.86 -11.93
CA ASN A 314 2.71 -23.50 -10.97
C ASN A 314 2.28 -23.16 -9.53
N GLY A 315 3.01 -23.64 -8.54
CA GLY A 315 2.71 -23.39 -7.12
C GLY A 315 2.70 -21.89 -6.75
N ALA A 316 3.61 -21.11 -7.32
CA ALA A 316 3.68 -19.65 -7.06
C ALA A 316 2.45 -18.91 -7.60
N ARG A 317 1.93 -19.30 -8.80
CA ARG A 317 0.68 -18.73 -9.31
C ARG A 317 -0.52 -19.07 -8.40
N ALA A 318 -0.56 -20.29 -7.85
CA ALA A 318 -1.62 -20.65 -6.90
C ALA A 318 -1.55 -19.76 -5.64
N ARG A 319 -0.36 -19.51 -5.09
CA ARG A 319 -0.14 -18.60 -3.95
C ARG A 319 -0.50 -17.16 -4.26
N LEU A 320 -0.25 -16.66 -5.49
CA LEU A 320 -0.72 -15.35 -5.93
C LEU A 320 -2.25 -15.27 -5.93
N ASN A 321 -2.94 -16.33 -6.35
CA ASN A 321 -4.40 -16.37 -6.28
C ASN A 321 -4.90 -16.39 -4.82
N GLU A 322 -4.29 -17.21 -3.95
CA GLU A 322 -4.60 -17.22 -2.50
C GLU A 322 -4.39 -15.85 -1.85
N LEU A 323 -3.30 -15.16 -2.20
CA LEU A 323 -3.02 -13.80 -1.71
C LEU A 323 -4.09 -12.80 -2.20
N THR A 324 -4.51 -12.91 -3.46
CA THR A 324 -5.59 -12.07 -4.03
C THR A 324 -6.90 -12.30 -3.28
N GLU A 325 -7.27 -13.55 -3.01
CA GLU A 325 -8.46 -13.90 -2.24
C GLU A 325 -8.38 -13.37 -0.80
N TYR A 326 -7.25 -13.56 -0.15
CA TYR A 326 -7.03 -13.05 1.19
C TYR A 326 -7.16 -11.53 1.27
N LEU A 327 -6.58 -10.81 0.32
CA LEU A 327 -6.68 -9.35 0.29
C LEU A 327 -8.11 -8.88 -0.02
N ALA A 328 -8.87 -9.60 -0.84
CA ALA A 328 -10.26 -9.31 -1.15
C ALA A 328 -11.24 -9.64 -0.01
N ALA A 329 -10.94 -10.65 0.81
CA ALA A 329 -11.84 -11.14 1.86
C ALA A 329 -11.82 -10.30 3.15
N ARG A 330 -11.09 -9.18 3.21
CA ARG A 330 -10.92 -8.36 4.43
C ARG A 330 -12.19 -7.62 4.91
N TYR A 331 -13.29 -7.72 4.16
CA TYR A 331 -14.60 -7.13 4.54
C TYR A 331 -15.41 -7.96 5.54
N TYR A 332 -14.99 -9.19 5.86
CA TYR A 332 -15.75 -10.13 6.68
C TYR A 332 -15.01 -10.53 7.95
#